data_a5d8d61b9b6e99cd0ea06d7ab6293885
#
_entry.id   a5d8d61b9b6e99cd0ea06d7ab6293885
#
_cell.length_a   1.000
_cell.length_b   1.000
_cell.length_c   1.000
_cell.angle_alpha   90.00
_cell.angle_beta   90.00
_cell.angle_gamma   90.00
#
_symmetry.space_group_name_H-M   'P 1'
#
loop_
_entity.id
_entity.type
_entity.pdbx_description
1 polymer ?
#
loop_
_entity_poly.entity_id
_entity_poly.type
_entity_poly.pdbx_seq_one_letter_code
_entity_poly.pdbx_strand_id
1 'polypeptide(L)'
;MVSSSSADVTERSGAYGQHRRLTPVDRFGIWLSGRALRKHVPSFTGKAIGDFGCGYDARFARSVLDEVGHATLVDLALAPDLKEDRRVTAIEGTLPDALESIGEDSLDIVLSISVLEHLWDPAALLRELRRVAAPGGVCLVNVPSWRGKRYLELSARLGLSPAEEIRDHKTYYDPGDLRPLLVEAGFQPADIECYKHKFGLNTFAVCKVPR
;
A
#
# COMPACT_ATOMS: atom_id res chain seq x y z
N MET A 1 -27.05 35.02 0.38
CA MET A 1 -25.81 34.61 1.05
C MET A 1 -25.98 33.16 1.46
N VAL A 2 -25.49 32.20 0.66
CA VAL A 2 -25.52 30.78 1.01
C VAL A 2 -24.14 30.48 1.58
N SER A 3 -24.09 30.26 2.90
CA SER A 3 -22.88 29.81 3.62
C SER A 3 -22.55 28.38 3.15
N SER A 4 -21.49 28.22 2.37
CA SER A 4 -20.91 26.91 2.07
C SER A 4 -20.22 26.42 3.33
N SER A 5 -20.89 25.51 4.04
CA SER A 5 -20.25 24.67 5.06
C SER A 5 -19.21 23.80 4.33
N SER A 6 -17.95 24.16 4.46
CA SER A 6 -16.84 23.27 4.13
C SER A 6 -16.93 22.09 5.10
N ALA A 7 -17.35 20.94 4.58
CA ALA A 7 -17.23 19.68 5.32
C ALA A 7 -15.74 19.49 5.63
N ASP A 8 -15.43 19.45 6.92
CA ASP A 8 -14.10 19.19 7.45
C ASP A 8 -13.69 17.79 6.99
N VAL A 9 -12.91 17.74 5.92
CA VAL A 9 -12.28 16.52 5.42
C VAL A 9 -11.13 16.24 6.38
N THR A 10 -11.37 15.41 7.37
CA THR A 10 -10.34 14.96 8.31
C THR A 10 -9.30 14.19 7.52
N GLU A 11 -8.24 14.86 7.09
CA GLU A 11 -7.04 14.24 6.55
C GLU A 11 -6.41 13.41 7.67
N ARG A 12 -5.92 12.22 7.31
CA ARG A 12 -5.26 11.31 8.25
C ARG A 12 -4.05 12.01 8.87
N SER A 13 -4.04 12.20 10.18
CA SER A 13 -3.04 13.00 10.90
C SER A 13 -1.76 12.24 11.27
N GLY A 14 -1.61 10.96 10.89
CA GLY A 14 -0.43 10.16 11.23
C GLY A 14 -0.33 8.83 10.51
N ALA A 15 0.87 8.25 10.52
CA ALA A 15 1.14 6.96 9.91
C ALA A 15 0.50 5.80 10.68
N TYR A 16 0.15 4.73 9.96
CA TYR A 16 -0.42 3.52 10.56
C TYR A 16 0.55 2.92 11.60
N GLY A 17 0.06 2.65 12.80
CA GLY A 17 0.86 2.08 13.89
C GLY A 17 1.65 3.07 14.72
N GLN A 18 1.67 4.37 14.40
CA GLN A 18 2.47 5.38 15.10
C GLN A 18 2.08 5.55 16.58
N HIS A 19 0.79 5.50 16.89
CA HIS A 19 0.28 5.76 18.25
C HIS A 19 -0.46 4.56 18.84
N ARG A 20 -0.42 3.40 18.17
CA ARG A 20 -1.21 2.23 18.56
C ARG A 20 -0.42 0.94 18.45
N ARG A 21 -0.57 0.07 19.46
CA ARG A 21 -0.09 -1.32 19.37
C ARG A 21 -1.01 -2.12 18.43
N LEU A 22 -0.41 -2.89 17.54
CA LEU A 22 -1.14 -3.77 16.63
C LEU A 22 -1.86 -4.89 17.41
N THR A 23 -3.12 -5.11 17.05
CA THR A 23 -3.89 -6.24 17.56
C THR A 23 -3.38 -7.57 16.97
N PRO A 24 -3.72 -8.72 17.57
CA PRO A 24 -3.42 -10.03 16.96
C PRO A 24 -4.00 -10.19 15.55
N VAL A 25 -5.16 -9.57 15.27
CA VAL A 25 -5.81 -9.59 13.95
C VAL A 25 -4.97 -8.79 12.94
N ASP A 26 -4.49 -7.61 13.30
CA ASP A 26 -3.60 -6.80 12.45
C ASP A 26 -2.33 -7.57 12.12
N ARG A 27 -1.70 -8.18 13.13
CA ARG A 27 -0.47 -8.99 12.96
C ARG A 27 -0.69 -10.17 12.02
N PHE A 28 -1.81 -10.87 12.17
CA PHE A 28 -2.17 -11.97 11.28
C PHE A 28 -2.42 -11.48 9.84
N GLY A 29 -3.12 -10.34 9.69
CA GLY A 29 -3.35 -9.71 8.39
C GLY A 29 -2.04 -9.28 7.69
N ILE A 30 -1.10 -8.69 8.43
CA ILE A 30 0.23 -8.33 7.92
C ILE A 30 1.00 -9.59 7.52
N TRP A 31 0.99 -10.63 8.33
CA TRP A 31 1.65 -11.91 8.03
C TRP A 31 1.10 -12.56 6.74
N LEU A 32 -0.23 -12.56 6.54
CA LEU A 32 -0.86 -13.06 5.32
C LEU A 32 -0.44 -12.24 4.09
N SER A 33 -0.38 -10.91 4.20
CA SER A 33 0.12 -10.04 3.12
C SER A 33 1.59 -10.36 2.81
N GLY A 34 2.45 -10.43 3.82
CA GLY A 34 3.87 -10.77 3.64
C GLY A 34 4.07 -12.13 2.98
N ARG A 35 3.24 -13.13 3.33
CA ARG A 35 3.27 -14.45 2.66
C ARG A 35 2.87 -14.36 1.19
N ALA A 36 1.87 -13.55 0.84
CA ALA A 36 1.46 -13.32 -0.54
C ALA A 36 2.55 -12.59 -1.34
N LEU A 37 3.17 -11.57 -0.75
CA LEU A 37 4.29 -10.86 -1.37
C LEU A 37 5.45 -11.81 -1.70
N ARG A 38 5.89 -12.63 -0.74
CA ARG A 38 6.98 -13.62 -0.93
C ARG A 38 6.64 -14.72 -1.95
N LYS A 39 5.36 -15.00 -2.19
CA LYS A 39 4.92 -15.94 -3.24
C LYS A 39 5.20 -15.39 -4.64
N HIS A 40 5.06 -14.07 -4.84
CA HIS A 40 5.20 -13.42 -6.14
C HIS A 40 6.58 -12.80 -6.37
N VAL A 41 7.37 -12.64 -5.31
CA VAL A 41 8.75 -12.18 -5.36
C VAL A 41 9.68 -13.31 -4.95
N PRO A 42 10.29 -14.04 -5.91
CA PRO A 42 11.12 -15.21 -5.62
C PRO A 42 12.36 -14.89 -4.80
N SER A 43 12.94 -13.68 -4.96
CA SER A 43 14.11 -13.22 -4.23
C SER A 43 14.07 -11.71 -4.05
N PHE A 44 14.41 -11.26 -2.85
CA PHE A 44 14.63 -9.84 -2.51
C PHE A 44 16.11 -9.47 -2.58
N THR A 45 17.00 -10.45 -2.75
CA THR A 45 18.45 -10.26 -2.67
C THR A 45 18.96 -9.23 -3.65
N GLY A 46 19.54 -8.15 -3.12
CA GLY A 46 20.15 -7.08 -3.90
C GLY A 46 19.15 -6.19 -4.65
N LYS A 47 17.84 -6.37 -4.47
CA LYS A 47 16.79 -5.62 -5.14
C LYS A 47 16.58 -4.24 -4.54
N ALA A 48 16.23 -3.27 -5.39
CA ALA A 48 15.69 -1.98 -4.96
C ALA A 48 14.18 -2.12 -4.74
N ILE A 49 13.71 -1.87 -3.52
CA ILE A 49 12.28 -1.94 -3.19
C ILE A 49 11.71 -0.57 -2.85
N GLY A 50 10.44 -0.31 -3.21
CA GLY A 50 9.63 0.79 -2.72
C GLY A 50 8.44 0.23 -1.93
N ASP A 51 8.20 0.73 -0.71
CA ASP A 51 7.04 0.39 0.12
C ASP A 51 6.29 1.70 0.45
N PHE A 52 5.19 1.92 -0.23
CA PHE A 52 4.46 3.17 -0.25
C PHE A 52 3.16 3.07 0.54
N GLY A 53 3.08 3.85 1.62
CA GLY A 53 2.13 3.65 2.71
C GLY A 53 2.55 2.50 3.63
N CYS A 54 3.86 2.42 3.92
CA CYS A 54 4.47 1.31 4.64
C CYS A 54 4.11 1.26 6.14
N GLY A 55 3.45 2.29 6.66
CA GLY A 55 3.20 2.48 8.09
C GLY A 55 4.43 2.96 8.84
N TYR A 56 4.24 3.47 10.07
CA TYR A 56 5.30 4.03 10.89
C TYR A 56 6.50 3.12 11.07
N ASP A 57 6.26 1.84 11.31
CA ASP A 57 7.31 0.83 11.54
C ASP A 57 7.81 0.16 10.26
N ALA A 58 7.21 0.38 9.09
CA ALA A 58 7.53 -0.27 7.81
C ALA A 58 7.78 -1.79 7.96
N ARG A 59 6.88 -2.50 8.62
CA ARG A 59 7.10 -3.88 9.12
C ARG A 59 7.46 -4.88 8.04
N PHE A 60 6.87 -4.76 6.86
CA PHE A 60 7.21 -5.66 5.77
C PHE A 60 8.62 -5.36 5.26
N ALA A 61 8.93 -4.09 4.95
CA ALA A 61 10.26 -3.70 4.50
C ALA A 61 11.34 -4.11 5.51
N ARG A 62 11.11 -3.91 6.83
CA ARG A 62 12.03 -4.39 7.88
C ARG A 62 12.28 -5.91 7.80
N SER A 63 11.26 -6.70 7.45
CA SER A 63 11.39 -8.16 7.40
C SER A 63 12.25 -8.68 6.26
N VAL A 64 12.58 -7.82 5.31
CA VAL A 64 13.42 -8.12 4.13
C VAL A 64 14.64 -7.20 4.01
N LEU A 65 14.83 -6.27 4.96
CA LEU A 65 15.85 -5.23 4.87
C LEU A 65 17.29 -5.79 4.79
N ASP A 66 17.54 -6.95 5.38
CA ASP A 66 18.84 -7.62 5.30
C ASP A 66 19.06 -8.36 3.96
N GLU A 67 18.00 -8.53 3.18
CA GLU A 67 18.04 -9.20 1.87
C GLU A 67 18.18 -8.20 0.72
N VAL A 68 17.52 -7.02 0.84
CA VAL A 68 17.45 -6.03 -0.23
C VAL A 68 18.73 -5.23 -0.39
N GLY A 69 18.95 -4.70 -1.59
CA GLY A 69 20.04 -3.77 -1.84
C GLY A 69 19.74 -2.37 -1.29
N HIS A 70 18.50 -1.93 -1.47
CA HIS A 70 18.03 -0.64 -0.99
C HIS A 70 16.51 -0.63 -0.80
N ALA A 71 16.00 0.13 0.17
CA ALA A 71 14.57 0.31 0.43
C ALA A 71 14.19 1.80 0.41
N THR A 72 13.24 2.18 -0.42
CA THR A 72 12.59 3.50 -0.40
C THR A 72 11.25 3.37 0.32
N LEU A 73 11.11 4.03 1.46
CA LEU A 73 9.95 3.96 2.34
C LEU A 73 9.22 5.29 2.35
N VAL A 74 7.91 5.27 2.10
CA VAL A 74 7.08 6.48 2.08
C VAL A 74 5.86 6.29 2.97
N ASP A 75 5.67 7.20 3.92
CA ASP A 75 4.45 7.33 4.73
C ASP A 75 4.38 8.74 5.33
N LEU A 76 3.31 9.08 6.02
CA LEU A 76 3.14 10.38 6.70
C LEU A 76 4.18 10.61 7.81
N ALA A 77 4.63 9.54 8.46
CA ALA A 77 5.70 9.56 9.45
C ALA A 77 6.40 8.19 9.50
N LEU A 78 7.70 8.18 9.75
CA LEU A 78 8.54 6.99 9.82
C LEU A 78 9.32 6.93 11.13
N ALA A 79 9.54 5.72 11.63
CA ALA A 79 10.32 5.50 12.85
C ALA A 79 11.76 6.04 12.71
N PRO A 80 12.34 6.67 13.76
CA PRO A 80 13.66 7.32 13.67
C PRO A 80 14.77 6.39 13.20
N ASP A 81 14.78 5.15 13.66
CA ASP A 81 15.79 4.15 13.30
C ASP A 81 15.74 3.75 11.81
N LEU A 82 14.58 3.85 11.15
CA LEU A 82 14.48 3.67 9.70
C LEU A 82 15.15 4.83 8.94
N LYS A 83 15.03 6.05 9.47
CA LYS A 83 15.66 7.24 8.87
C LYS A 83 17.19 7.24 9.02
N GLU A 84 17.71 6.54 10.01
CA GLU A 84 19.14 6.40 10.29
C GLU A 84 19.79 5.23 9.55
N ASP A 85 19.00 4.28 9.02
CA ASP A 85 19.52 3.11 8.31
C ASP A 85 20.02 3.50 6.90
N ARG A 86 21.30 3.26 6.62
CA ARG A 86 21.95 3.60 5.34
C ARG A 86 21.36 2.87 4.13
N ARG A 87 20.63 1.79 4.35
CA ARG A 87 19.95 1.01 3.30
C ARG A 87 18.57 1.57 2.97
N VAL A 88 18.14 2.62 3.69
CA VAL A 88 16.81 3.18 3.59
C VAL A 88 16.87 4.62 3.09
N THR A 89 16.07 4.92 2.08
CA THR A 89 15.62 6.28 1.78
C THR A 89 14.25 6.46 2.39
N ALA A 90 14.17 7.23 3.48
CA ALA A 90 12.94 7.51 4.20
C ALA A 90 12.35 8.84 3.72
N ILE A 91 11.13 8.83 3.20
CA ILE A 91 10.40 10.01 2.70
C ILE A 91 9.12 10.14 3.51
N GLU A 92 8.99 11.24 4.26
CA GLU A 92 7.76 11.58 4.97
C GLU A 92 6.94 12.55 4.13
N GLY A 93 5.69 12.17 3.80
CA GLY A 93 4.80 12.98 2.97
C GLY A 93 3.52 12.26 2.57
N THR A 94 2.66 13.00 1.87
CA THR A 94 1.39 12.50 1.35
C THR A 94 1.58 11.79 0.01
N LEU A 95 0.81 10.75 -0.22
CA LEU A 95 0.77 10.04 -1.51
C LEU A 95 -0.33 10.65 -2.41
N PRO A 96 -0.10 10.80 -3.71
CA PRO A 96 1.10 10.36 -4.46
C PRO A 96 2.26 11.36 -4.48
N ASP A 97 2.11 12.59 -4.03
CA ASP A 97 3.06 13.71 -4.23
C ASP A 97 4.49 13.38 -3.73
N ALA A 98 4.60 12.65 -2.62
CA ALA A 98 5.89 12.22 -2.07
C ALA A 98 6.70 11.33 -3.03
N LEU A 99 6.08 10.74 -4.06
CA LEU A 99 6.76 9.89 -5.04
C LEU A 99 7.45 10.67 -6.15
N GLU A 100 7.15 11.98 -6.34
CA GLU A 100 7.75 12.80 -7.38
C GLU A 100 9.29 12.86 -7.30
N SER A 101 9.84 12.73 -6.09
CA SER A 101 11.29 12.72 -5.86
C SER A 101 11.97 11.40 -6.27
N ILE A 102 11.21 10.35 -6.55
CA ILE A 102 11.72 9.02 -6.89
C ILE A 102 11.89 8.94 -8.42
N GLY A 103 13.06 8.51 -8.86
CA GLY A 103 13.38 8.35 -10.29
C GLY A 103 12.46 7.35 -10.99
N GLU A 104 12.19 7.59 -12.28
CA GLU A 104 11.50 6.62 -13.14
C GLU A 104 12.30 5.32 -13.26
N ASP A 105 11.61 4.19 -13.44
CA ASP A 105 12.21 2.88 -13.71
C ASP A 105 13.33 2.47 -12.72
N SER A 106 13.23 2.92 -11.45
CA SER A 106 14.30 2.81 -10.46
C SER A 106 14.12 1.68 -9.45
N LEU A 107 12.92 1.08 -9.34
CA LEU A 107 12.59 0.12 -8.31
C LEU A 107 12.22 -1.25 -8.92
N ASP A 108 12.92 -2.29 -8.49
CA ASP A 108 12.63 -3.67 -8.92
C ASP A 108 11.30 -4.20 -8.37
N ILE A 109 10.95 -3.77 -7.14
CA ILE A 109 9.75 -4.23 -6.43
C ILE A 109 9.06 -3.01 -5.85
N VAL A 110 7.80 -2.80 -6.22
CA VAL A 110 6.97 -1.71 -5.74
C VAL A 110 5.79 -2.26 -4.96
N LEU A 111 5.58 -1.78 -3.74
CA LEU A 111 4.53 -2.24 -2.83
C LEU A 111 3.58 -1.09 -2.49
N SER A 112 2.28 -1.38 -2.49
CA SER A 112 1.24 -0.50 -1.95
C SER A 112 0.17 -1.36 -1.29
N ILE A 113 0.21 -1.44 0.04
CA ILE A 113 -0.61 -2.36 0.83
C ILE A 113 -1.55 -1.60 1.75
N SER A 114 -2.84 -1.65 1.46
CA SER A 114 -3.89 -0.95 2.21
C SER A 114 -3.72 0.56 2.21
N VAL A 115 -3.60 1.13 1.00
CA VAL A 115 -3.39 2.57 0.76
C VAL A 115 -4.47 3.17 -0.15
N LEU A 116 -4.76 2.51 -1.29
CA LEU A 116 -5.65 3.07 -2.32
C LEU A 116 -7.04 3.41 -1.78
N GLU A 117 -7.52 2.64 -0.82
CA GLU A 117 -8.83 2.85 -0.18
C GLU A 117 -8.94 4.18 0.56
N HIS A 118 -7.82 4.80 0.92
CA HIS A 118 -7.74 6.08 1.61
C HIS A 118 -7.64 7.28 0.67
N LEU A 119 -7.39 7.07 -0.61
CA LEU A 119 -7.13 8.15 -1.57
C LEU A 119 -8.38 8.60 -2.29
N TRP A 120 -8.47 9.90 -2.57
CA TRP A 120 -9.49 10.48 -3.45
C TRP A 120 -9.18 10.23 -4.93
N ASP A 121 -7.90 10.23 -5.31
CA ASP A 121 -7.45 9.88 -6.66
C ASP A 121 -6.49 8.67 -6.61
N PRO A 122 -7.03 7.45 -6.54
CA PRO A 122 -6.20 6.23 -6.55
C PRO A 122 -5.49 6.02 -7.88
N ALA A 123 -6.03 6.55 -9.00
CA ALA A 123 -5.41 6.43 -10.31
C ALA A 123 -4.10 7.22 -10.38
N ALA A 124 -4.00 8.38 -9.72
CA ALA A 124 -2.75 9.13 -9.62
C ALA A 124 -1.65 8.31 -8.94
N LEU A 125 -1.95 7.67 -7.79
CA LEU A 125 -0.98 6.80 -7.14
C LEU A 125 -0.59 5.63 -8.04
N LEU A 126 -1.53 4.95 -8.69
CA LEU A 126 -1.23 3.81 -9.56
C LEU A 126 -0.33 4.19 -10.74
N ARG A 127 -0.50 5.40 -11.32
CA ARG A 127 0.41 5.93 -12.36
C ARG A 127 1.82 6.12 -11.83
N GLU A 128 1.98 6.66 -10.62
CA GLU A 128 3.27 6.82 -9.97
C GLU A 128 3.93 5.45 -9.66
N LEU A 129 3.14 4.47 -9.15
CA LEU A 129 3.67 3.11 -8.94
C LEU A 129 4.20 2.51 -10.24
N ARG A 130 3.50 2.73 -11.37
CA ARG A 130 3.97 2.27 -12.69
C ARG A 130 5.21 3.03 -13.15
N ARG A 131 5.28 4.33 -12.93
CA ARG A 131 6.41 5.19 -13.32
C ARG A 131 7.71 4.77 -12.65
N VAL A 132 7.69 4.52 -11.34
CA VAL A 132 8.90 4.17 -10.58
C VAL A 132 9.33 2.70 -10.74
N ALA A 133 8.44 1.83 -11.24
CA ALA A 133 8.71 0.40 -11.38
C ALA A 133 9.59 0.11 -12.60
N ALA A 134 10.77 -0.45 -12.36
CA ALA A 134 11.78 -0.75 -13.38
C ALA A 134 11.32 -1.81 -14.40
N PRO A 135 11.84 -1.78 -15.64
CA PRO A 135 11.65 -2.87 -16.60
C PRO A 135 12.10 -4.22 -16.01
N GLY A 136 11.25 -5.24 -16.12
CA GLY A 136 11.44 -6.54 -15.48
C GLY A 136 11.09 -6.58 -13.98
N GLY A 137 10.63 -5.45 -13.42
CA GLY A 137 10.17 -5.33 -12.04
C GLY A 137 8.73 -5.80 -11.83
N VAL A 138 8.25 -5.67 -10.59
CA VAL A 138 6.90 -6.05 -10.19
C VAL A 138 6.30 -5.03 -9.25
N CYS A 139 5.04 -4.65 -9.50
CA CYS A 139 4.23 -3.86 -8.60
C CYS A 139 3.18 -4.75 -7.93
N LEU A 140 3.06 -4.66 -6.61
CA LEU A 140 2.17 -5.47 -5.78
C LEU A 140 1.23 -4.54 -5.00
N VAL A 141 -0.07 -4.70 -5.24
CA VAL A 141 -1.11 -3.88 -4.63
C VAL A 141 -2.07 -4.77 -3.83
N ASN A 142 -2.37 -4.39 -2.60
CA ASN A 142 -3.38 -5.08 -1.79
C ASN A 142 -4.36 -4.06 -1.20
N VAL A 143 -5.65 -4.30 -1.38
CA VAL A 143 -6.73 -3.40 -0.95
C VAL A 143 -7.89 -4.19 -0.34
N PRO A 144 -8.70 -3.64 0.57
CA PRO A 144 -9.90 -4.29 1.06
C PRO A 144 -10.94 -4.42 -0.05
N SER A 145 -11.63 -5.56 -0.07
CA SER A 145 -12.72 -5.84 -1.01
C SER A 145 -14.07 -5.36 -0.46
N TRP A 146 -15.11 -5.33 -1.30
CA TRP A 146 -16.49 -5.09 -0.86
C TRP A 146 -16.98 -6.10 0.18
N ARG A 147 -16.52 -7.34 0.11
CA ARG A 147 -16.77 -8.33 1.17
C ARG A 147 -16.02 -7.96 2.46
N GLY A 148 -14.80 -7.46 2.32
CA GLY A 148 -14.01 -6.97 3.45
C GLY A 148 -14.68 -5.81 4.17
N LYS A 149 -15.32 -4.89 3.44
CA LYS A 149 -16.12 -3.80 4.02
C LYS A 149 -17.14 -4.32 5.05
N ARG A 150 -17.96 -5.29 4.65
CA ARG A 150 -18.99 -5.85 5.53
C ARG A 150 -18.40 -6.47 6.79
N TYR A 151 -17.28 -7.17 6.66
CA TYR A 151 -16.57 -7.73 7.80
C TYR A 151 -16.00 -6.65 8.72
N LEU A 152 -15.36 -5.62 8.17
CA LEU A 152 -14.79 -4.51 8.92
C LEU A 152 -15.88 -3.73 9.68
N GLU A 153 -17.00 -3.42 9.02
CA GLU A 153 -18.14 -2.73 9.67
C GLU A 153 -18.74 -3.56 10.82
N LEU A 154 -18.86 -4.88 10.63
CA LEU A 154 -19.34 -5.77 11.69
C LEU A 154 -18.34 -5.84 12.85
N SER A 155 -17.03 -5.98 12.55
CA SER A 155 -16.00 -6.04 13.57
C SER A 155 -15.88 -4.72 14.36
N ALA A 156 -16.08 -3.58 13.71
CA ALA A 156 -16.14 -2.27 14.38
C ALA A 156 -17.35 -2.15 15.31
N ARG A 157 -18.53 -2.62 14.88
CA ARG A 157 -19.73 -2.64 15.72
C ARG A 157 -19.57 -3.52 16.96
N LEU A 158 -18.76 -4.59 16.85
CA LEU A 158 -18.43 -5.49 17.94
C LEU A 158 -17.23 -5.02 18.79
N GLY A 159 -16.64 -3.85 18.48
CA GLY A 159 -15.47 -3.32 19.18
C GLY A 159 -14.17 -4.09 18.93
N LEU A 160 -14.13 -4.94 17.90
CA LEU A 160 -12.97 -5.78 17.55
C LEU A 160 -11.97 -5.09 16.60
N SER A 161 -12.40 -4.02 15.93
CA SER A 161 -11.59 -3.20 15.02
C SER A 161 -11.84 -1.71 15.28
N PRO A 162 -10.83 -0.83 15.07
CA PRO A 162 -11.00 0.61 15.27
C PRO A 162 -11.94 1.17 14.21
N ALA A 163 -13.00 1.83 14.69
CA ALA A 163 -14.00 2.44 13.81
C ALA A 163 -13.44 3.62 13.00
N GLU A 164 -12.41 4.32 13.51
CA GLU A 164 -11.79 5.47 12.83
C GLU A 164 -11.10 5.08 11.54
N GLU A 165 -10.31 4.01 11.53
CA GLU A 165 -9.62 3.53 10.32
C GLU A 165 -10.60 3.14 9.21
N ILE A 166 -11.76 2.56 9.60
CA ILE A 166 -12.79 2.13 8.66
C ILE A 166 -13.55 3.33 8.08
N ARG A 167 -13.74 4.38 8.86
CA ARG A 167 -14.40 5.62 8.42
C ARG A 167 -13.56 6.40 7.40
N ASP A 168 -12.25 6.23 7.42
CA ASP A 168 -11.34 6.88 6.48
C ASP A 168 -11.30 6.19 5.10
N HIS A 169 -11.86 4.99 4.94
CA HIS A 169 -11.94 4.32 3.66
C HIS A 169 -12.91 5.05 2.71
N LYS A 170 -12.39 5.59 1.61
CA LYS A 170 -13.17 6.26 0.56
C LYS A 170 -13.87 5.24 -0.33
N THR A 171 -13.21 4.09 -0.59
CA THR A 171 -13.74 3.03 -1.47
C THR A 171 -13.18 1.65 -1.13
N TYR A 172 -13.68 0.65 -1.86
CA TYR A 172 -13.29 -0.76 -1.76
C TYR A 172 -13.17 -1.33 -3.17
N TYR A 173 -12.37 -2.37 -3.36
CA TYR A 173 -12.06 -2.87 -4.69
C TYR A 173 -12.19 -4.39 -4.76
N ASP A 174 -13.07 -4.87 -5.60
CA ASP A 174 -13.02 -6.24 -6.10
C ASP A 174 -12.06 -6.33 -7.31
N PRO A 175 -11.63 -7.51 -7.75
CA PRO A 175 -10.74 -7.65 -8.91
C PRO A 175 -11.24 -6.95 -10.17
N GLY A 176 -12.57 -6.91 -10.37
CA GLY A 176 -13.21 -6.21 -11.49
C GLY A 176 -13.14 -4.69 -11.41
N ASP A 177 -13.02 -4.12 -10.20
CA ASP A 177 -12.87 -2.69 -9.97
C ASP A 177 -11.41 -2.24 -10.09
N LEU A 178 -10.49 -3.03 -9.52
CA LEU A 178 -9.07 -2.67 -9.46
C LEU A 178 -8.35 -2.83 -10.82
N ARG A 179 -8.68 -3.90 -11.56
CA ARG A 179 -8.00 -4.22 -12.82
C ARG A 179 -8.09 -3.11 -13.89
N PRO A 180 -9.26 -2.47 -14.16
CA PRO A 180 -9.36 -1.35 -15.09
C PRO A 180 -8.46 -0.17 -14.69
N LEU A 181 -8.38 0.17 -13.40
CA LEU A 181 -7.53 1.26 -12.91
C LEU A 181 -6.04 0.97 -13.14
N LEU A 182 -5.62 -0.28 -12.98
CA LEU A 182 -4.25 -0.71 -13.27
C LEU A 182 -3.92 -0.59 -14.75
N VAL A 183 -4.87 -0.94 -15.64
CA VAL A 183 -4.70 -0.77 -17.09
C VAL A 183 -4.62 0.72 -17.46
N GLU A 184 -5.48 1.56 -16.89
CA GLU A 184 -5.44 3.01 -17.08
C GLU A 184 -4.14 3.64 -16.61
N ALA A 185 -3.55 3.10 -15.53
CA ALA A 185 -2.25 3.51 -15.01
C ALA A 185 -1.06 3.10 -15.89
N GLY A 186 -1.27 2.32 -16.96
CA GLY A 186 -0.26 1.94 -17.94
C GLY A 186 0.31 0.52 -17.77
N PHE A 187 -0.23 -0.32 -16.88
CA PHE A 187 0.13 -1.73 -16.84
C PHE A 187 -0.54 -2.49 -17.99
N GLN A 188 0.20 -3.41 -18.63
CA GLN A 188 -0.34 -4.20 -19.73
C GLN A 188 -1.37 -5.22 -19.18
N PRO A 189 -2.55 -5.37 -19.82
CA PRO A 189 -3.57 -6.31 -19.34
C PRO A 189 -3.09 -7.76 -19.18
N ALA A 190 -2.17 -8.21 -20.05
CA ALA A 190 -1.60 -9.55 -20.01
C ALA A 190 -0.68 -9.78 -18.80
N ASP A 191 -0.12 -8.71 -18.23
CA ASP A 191 0.84 -8.73 -17.13
C ASP A 191 0.19 -8.48 -15.76
N ILE A 192 -1.14 -8.30 -15.72
CA ILE A 192 -1.91 -8.09 -14.50
C ILE A 192 -2.58 -9.39 -14.05
N GLU A 193 -2.18 -9.89 -12.88
CA GLU A 193 -2.91 -10.91 -12.12
C GLU A 193 -3.63 -10.23 -10.96
N CYS A 194 -4.97 -10.35 -10.91
CA CYS A 194 -5.80 -9.74 -9.88
C CYS A 194 -6.77 -10.78 -9.30
N TYR A 195 -6.71 -11.02 -7.98
CA TYR A 195 -7.48 -12.09 -7.34
C TYR A 195 -7.90 -11.77 -5.90
N LYS A 196 -8.88 -12.51 -5.40
CA LYS A 196 -9.32 -12.43 -3.99
C LYS A 196 -8.26 -13.00 -3.05
N HIS A 197 -7.97 -12.27 -1.99
CA HIS A 197 -7.00 -12.62 -0.96
C HIS A 197 -7.63 -12.57 0.45
N LYS A 198 -6.96 -13.14 1.46
CA LYS A 198 -7.44 -13.14 2.86
C LYS A 198 -8.90 -13.61 2.98
N PHE A 199 -9.19 -14.80 2.48
CA PHE A 199 -10.57 -15.36 2.49
C PHE A 199 -11.59 -14.50 1.73
N GLY A 200 -11.14 -13.73 0.74
CA GLY A 200 -11.98 -12.85 -0.05
C GLY A 200 -12.24 -11.49 0.60
N LEU A 201 -11.61 -11.19 1.73
CA LEU A 201 -11.74 -9.89 2.43
C LEU A 201 -10.89 -8.80 1.77
N ASN A 202 -9.88 -9.18 0.99
CA ASN A 202 -9.02 -8.29 0.22
C ASN A 202 -8.98 -8.70 -1.25
N THR A 203 -8.60 -7.76 -2.08
CA THR A 203 -8.15 -7.98 -3.47
C THR A 203 -6.64 -7.78 -3.51
N PHE A 204 -5.93 -8.68 -4.18
CA PHE A 204 -4.50 -8.61 -4.40
C PHE A 204 -4.22 -8.53 -5.89
N ALA A 205 -3.39 -7.57 -6.29
CA ALA A 205 -2.94 -7.43 -7.67
C ALA A 205 -1.41 -7.58 -7.76
N VAL A 206 -0.98 -8.26 -8.81
CA VAL A 206 0.41 -8.42 -9.21
C VAL A 206 0.53 -7.89 -10.62
N CYS A 207 1.31 -6.84 -10.82
CA CYS A 207 1.53 -6.22 -12.10
C CYS A 207 3.01 -6.36 -12.46
N LYS A 208 3.31 -7.15 -13.49
CA LYS A 208 4.68 -7.28 -14.01
C LYS A 208 4.96 -6.13 -14.96
N VAL A 209 6.19 -5.62 -14.92
CA VAL A 209 6.66 -4.62 -15.87
C VAL A 209 7.50 -5.34 -16.93
N PRO A 210 7.11 -5.32 -18.19
CA PRO A 210 7.91 -5.94 -19.28
C PRO A 210 9.34 -5.39 -19.31
N ARG A 211 10.28 -6.21 -19.83
CA ARG A 211 11.68 -5.80 -20.07
C ARG A 211 11.79 -4.91 -21.29
#